data_219ccc615f596e1957f8938c6c11ad39
#
_entry.id   219ccc615f596e1957f8938c6c11ad39
#
_cell.length_a   1.000
_cell.length_b   1.000
_cell.length_c   1.000
_cell.angle_alpha   90.00
_cell.angle_beta   90.00
_cell.angle_gamma   90.00
#
_symmetry.space_group_name_H-M   'P 1'
#
loop_
_entity.id
_entity.type
_entity.pdbx_description
1 polymer ?
#
loop_
_entity_poly.entity_id
_entity_poly.type
_entity_poly.pdbx_seq_one_letter_code
_entity_poly.pdbx_strand_id
1 'polypeptide(L)'
;MIVWLLVGLAAAFALAYRQAPASWWLGSALVWLGAGHWLGLVGSLGISLAALLVVLPAALLSVKPLRRALLTRRALVMFRKIMPAMSDTERAAIESGTVWWDAELFSGKPDWSRLIGAAPASLSAEEQAFMDNEVETLCDMANDWETTQVWQDLSPKAWQYTKDAGFLGMIIPKQYGGKGFSHYAHSQVVMKLSTRCSAAAISVMVPNSLGPAELLLHYGTEAQRQHYLPRLARGEDIPCFALTSPYAGSDAGAIPDTGVVCKGQFEGQEVLGFRVTWDKRYITLGPIATVLGLAFRAEDPDGLLGTQ
;
A
#
# COMPACT_ATOMS: atom_id res chain seq x y z
N MET A 1 5.52 -35.14 43.00
CA MET A 1 5.86 -35.19 41.56
C MET A 1 4.78 -34.47 40.69
N ILE A 2 3.50 -34.87 40.75
CA ILE A 2 2.45 -34.28 39.92
C ILE A 2 2.29 -32.78 40.14
N VAL A 3 2.22 -32.32 41.39
CA VAL A 3 2.12 -30.85 41.70
C VAL A 3 3.30 -30.09 41.17
N TRP A 4 4.51 -30.60 41.25
CA TRP A 4 5.72 -29.96 40.73
C TRP A 4 5.68 -29.84 39.20
N LEU A 5 5.21 -30.84 38.48
CA LEU A 5 4.98 -30.79 37.03
C LEU A 5 3.92 -29.75 36.67
N LEU A 6 2.80 -29.69 37.42
CA LEU A 6 1.75 -28.71 37.20
C LEU A 6 2.27 -27.26 37.42
N VAL A 7 3.11 -27.04 38.44
CA VAL A 7 3.74 -25.72 38.67
C VAL A 7 4.65 -25.33 37.49
N GLY A 8 5.43 -26.25 36.97
CA GLY A 8 6.28 -26.02 35.80
C GLY A 8 5.46 -25.69 34.55
N LEU A 9 4.36 -26.42 34.34
CA LEU A 9 3.45 -26.15 33.21
C LEU A 9 2.76 -24.80 33.34
N ALA A 10 2.29 -24.44 34.53
CA ALA A 10 1.66 -23.15 34.81
C ALA A 10 2.66 -21.98 34.62
N ALA A 11 3.91 -22.15 35.06
CA ALA A 11 4.97 -21.17 34.82
C ALA A 11 5.27 -21.02 33.32
N ALA A 12 5.36 -22.11 32.59
CA ALA A 12 5.57 -22.08 31.13
C ALA A 12 4.38 -21.39 30.41
N PHE A 13 3.16 -21.69 30.81
CA PHE A 13 1.98 -21.01 30.26
C PHE A 13 1.98 -19.52 30.56
N ALA A 14 2.30 -19.11 31.79
CA ALA A 14 2.39 -17.70 32.18
C ALA A 14 3.45 -16.95 31.39
N LEU A 15 4.63 -17.56 31.17
CA LEU A 15 5.71 -17.00 30.36
C LEU A 15 5.29 -16.85 28.89
N ALA A 16 4.61 -17.84 28.34
CA ALA A 16 4.08 -17.81 26.98
C ALA A 16 3.01 -16.72 26.82
N TYR A 17 2.05 -16.69 27.74
CA TYR A 17 0.98 -15.67 27.74
C TYR A 17 1.52 -14.24 27.83
N ARG A 18 2.55 -14.01 28.64
CA ARG A 18 3.20 -12.72 28.78
C ARG A 18 4.24 -12.43 27.70
N GLN A 19 4.40 -13.33 26.72
CA GLN A 19 5.43 -13.20 25.67
C GLN A 19 6.82 -12.90 26.25
N ALA A 20 7.15 -13.56 27.38
CA ALA A 20 8.34 -13.30 28.14
C ALA A 20 9.61 -13.54 27.28
N PRO A 21 10.66 -12.71 27.43
CA PRO A 21 11.90 -12.89 26.70
C PRO A 21 12.58 -14.21 27.08
N ALA A 22 13.35 -14.77 26.13
CA ALA A 22 13.94 -16.10 26.26
C ALA A 22 14.83 -16.27 27.51
N SER A 23 15.41 -15.19 28.05
CA SER A 23 16.15 -15.21 29.31
C SER A 23 15.29 -15.59 30.52
N TRP A 24 14.01 -15.20 30.54
CA TRP A 24 13.08 -15.57 31.61
C TRP A 24 12.73 -17.07 31.56
N TRP A 25 12.63 -17.63 30.36
CA TRP A 25 12.44 -19.07 30.17
C TRP A 25 13.60 -19.85 30.69
N LEU A 26 14.83 -19.40 30.39
CA LEU A 26 16.04 -20.03 30.92
C LEU A 26 16.13 -19.94 32.44
N GLY A 27 15.89 -18.75 33.01
CA GLY A 27 15.91 -18.55 34.47
C GLY A 27 14.85 -19.41 35.18
N SER A 28 13.63 -19.42 34.67
CA SER A 28 12.53 -20.22 35.24
C SER A 28 12.81 -21.73 35.15
N ALA A 29 13.38 -22.20 34.05
CA ALA A 29 13.75 -23.61 33.89
C ALA A 29 14.83 -24.01 34.91
N LEU A 30 15.85 -23.19 35.12
CA LEU A 30 16.91 -23.45 36.10
C LEU A 30 16.35 -23.49 37.54
N VAL A 31 15.51 -22.53 37.92
CA VAL A 31 14.86 -22.50 39.23
C VAL A 31 13.96 -23.70 39.43
N TRP A 32 13.14 -24.05 38.44
CA TRP A 32 12.22 -25.19 38.51
C TRP A 32 12.97 -26.54 38.65
N LEU A 33 14.03 -26.74 37.88
CA LEU A 33 14.87 -27.95 37.96
C LEU A 33 15.65 -28.01 39.28
N GLY A 34 16.23 -26.88 39.75
CA GLY A 34 16.93 -26.77 41.02
C GLY A 34 16.01 -27.10 42.20
N ALA A 35 14.79 -26.59 42.22
CA ALA A 35 13.79 -26.89 43.22
C ALA A 35 13.37 -28.38 43.20
N GLY A 36 13.20 -28.97 42.04
CA GLY A 36 12.89 -30.39 41.90
C GLY A 36 14.00 -31.30 42.44
N HIS A 37 15.25 -30.92 42.26
CA HIS A 37 16.39 -31.61 42.81
C HIS A 37 16.45 -31.51 44.33
N TRP A 38 16.37 -30.28 44.84
CA TRP A 38 16.42 -30.02 46.28
C TRP A 38 15.31 -30.73 47.05
N LEU A 39 14.13 -30.84 46.46
CA LEU A 39 12.99 -31.60 47.00
C LEU A 39 13.09 -33.13 46.82
N GLY A 40 14.14 -33.63 46.22
CA GLY A 40 14.32 -35.05 45.93
C GLY A 40 13.34 -35.64 44.92
N LEU A 41 12.65 -34.79 44.18
CA LEU A 41 11.65 -35.23 43.18
C LEU A 41 12.31 -35.68 41.86
N VAL A 42 13.53 -35.23 41.58
CA VAL A 42 14.27 -35.52 40.36
C VAL A 42 15.69 -35.97 40.73
N GLY A 43 16.06 -37.19 40.36
CA GLY A 43 17.40 -37.69 40.55
C GLY A 43 18.42 -37.09 39.57
N SER A 44 19.72 -37.35 39.79
CA SER A 44 20.81 -36.81 38.98
C SER A 44 20.68 -37.11 37.48
N LEU A 45 20.24 -38.32 37.12
CA LEU A 45 19.98 -38.67 35.71
C LEU A 45 18.85 -37.85 35.11
N GLY A 46 17.77 -37.65 35.85
CA GLY A 46 16.61 -36.87 35.43
C GLY A 46 16.98 -35.40 35.23
N ILE A 47 17.83 -34.82 36.09
CA ILE A 47 18.32 -33.45 35.91
C ILE A 47 19.17 -33.33 34.66
N SER A 48 20.07 -34.28 34.42
CA SER A 48 20.95 -34.26 33.25
C SER A 48 20.11 -34.33 31.95
N LEU A 49 19.09 -35.16 31.91
CA LEU A 49 18.16 -35.25 30.77
C LEU A 49 17.33 -33.97 30.61
N ALA A 50 16.81 -33.41 31.69
CA ALA A 50 16.02 -32.18 31.65
C ALA A 50 16.89 -30.96 31.30
N ALA A 51 18.15 -30.89 31.78
CA ALA A 51 19.10 -29.87 31.37
C ALA A 51 19.39 -29.95 29.86
N LEU A 52 19.58 -31.14 29.34
CA LEU A 52 19.79 -31.33 27.89
C LEU A 52 18.57 -30.94 27.05
N LEU A 53 17.37 -31.29 27.50
CA LEU A 53 16.14 -31.08 26.71
C LEU A 53 15.46 -29.71 26.89
N VAL A 54 15.70 -29.04 28.01
CA VAL A 54 15.08 -27.76 28.36
C VAL A 54 16.08 -26.62 28.43
N VAL A 55 17.15 -26.78 29.25
CA VAL A 55 18.09 -25.69 29.49
C VAL A 55 18.96 -25.40 28.26
N LEU A 56 19.41 -26.45 27.57
CA LEU A 56 20.26 -26.25 26.38
C LEU A 56 19.52 -25.56 25.23
N PRO A 57 18.29 -25.95 24.81
CA PRO A 57 17.50 -25.22 23.83
C PRO A 57 17.16 -23.79 24.29
N ALA A 58 16.79 -23.59 25.56
CA ALA A 58 16.48 -22.27 26.09
C ALA A 58 17.73 -21.36 26.08
N ALA A 59 18.90 -21.87 26.43
CA ALA A 59 20.15 -21.14 26.32
C ALA A 59 20.50 -20.79 24.89
N LEU A 60 20.36 -21.76 23.97
CA LEU A 60 20.59 -21.57 22.53
C LEU A 60 19.67 -20.47 21.95
N LEU A 61 18.42 -20.42 22.33
CA LEU A 61 17.47 -19.42 21.88
C LEU A 61 17.67 -18.06 22.57
N SER A 62 18.12 -18.03 23.82
CA SER A 62 18.32 -16.82 24.61
C SER A 62 19.59 -16.05 24.21
N VAL A 63 20.69 -16.80 23.95
CA VAL A 63 22.00 -16.20 23.65
C VAL A 63 22.07 -15.82 22.17
N LYS A 64 21.84 -14.53 21.86
CA LYS A 64 21.80 -14.01 20.48
C LYS A 64 22.97 -14.45 19.59
N PRO A 65 24.29 -14.35 20.02
CA PRO A 65 25.39 -14.78 19.16
C PRO A 65 25.34 -16.28 18.84
N LEU A 66 25.02 -17.11 19.82
CA LEU A 66 24.92 -18.56 19.65
C LEU A 66 23.77 -18.94 18.71
N ARG A 67 22.61 -18.37 18.96
CA ARG A 67 21.44 -18.55 18.08
C ARG A 67 21.73 -18.12 16.64
N ARG A 68 22.41 -16.96 16.45
CA ARG A 68 22.78 -16.48 15.11
C ARG A 68 23.74 -17.44 14.41
N ALA A 69 24.73 -17.93 15.10
CA ALA A 69 25.75 -18.82 14.52
C ALA A 69 25.18 -20.20 14.17
N LEU A 70 24.40 -20.79 15.08
CA LEU A 70 23.98 -22.20 14.96
C LEU A 70 22.63 -22.36 14.21
N LEU A 71 21.68 -21.43 14.39
CA LEU A 71 20.34 -21.55 13.86
C LEU A 71 20.03 -20.49 12.78
N THR A 72 20.08 -19.19 13.15
CA THR A 72 19.53 -18.14 12.30
C THR A 72 20.28 -18.02 10.97
N ARG A 73 21.62 -18.11 10.99
CA ARG A 73 22.43 -18.02 9.77
C ARG A 73 22.15 -19.17 8.80
N ARG A 74 21.97 -20.39 9.34
CA ARG A 74 21.66 -21.58 8.52
C ARG A 74 20.23 -21.50 7.95
N ALA A 75 19.28 -21.13 8.79
CA ALA A 75 17.90 -20.92 8.37
C ALA A 75 17.82 -19.83 7.27
N LEU A 76 18.51 -18.70 7.44
CA LEU A 76 18.54 -17.62 6.47
C LEU A 76 19.08 -18.07 5.10
N VAL A 77 20.14 -18.90 5.08
CA VAL A 77 20.68 -19.45 3.83
C VAL A 77 19.67 -20.36 3.15
N MET A 78 18.94 -21.18 3.92
CA MET A 78 17.88 -22.03 3.39
C MET A 78 16.71 -21.20 2.82
N PHE A 79 16.23 -20.22 3.59
CA PHE A 79 15.14 -19.34 3.16
C PHE A 79 15.49 -18.56 1.89
N ARG A 80 16.70 -18.02 1.80
CA ARG A 80 17.16 -17.30 0.58
C ARG A 80 17.13 -18.15 -0.68
N LYS A 81 17.26 -19.47 -0.56
CA LYS A 81 17.16 -20.38 -1.71
C LYS A 81 15.72 -20.68 -2.15
N ILE A 82 14.77 -20.52 -1.21
CA ILE A 82 13.35 -20.83 -1.42
C ILE A 82 12.58 -19.57 -1.83
N MET A 83 13.05 -18.39 -1.40
CA MET A 83 12.42 -17.12 -1.74
C MET A 83 12.52 -16.87 -3.25
N PRO A 84 11.44 -16.44 -3.90
CA PRO A 84 11.49 -15.99 -5.29
C PRO A 84 12.47 -14.83 -5.41
N ALA A 85 13.03 -14.67 -6.60
CA ALA A 85 13.87 -13.51 -6.90
C ALA A 85 13.04 -12.23 -6.76
N MET A 86 13.60 -11.24 -6.07
CA MET A 86 13.00 -9.93 -5.95
C MET A 86 12.96 -9.25 -7.32
N SER A 87 11.80 -8.74 -7.73
CA SER A 87 11.68 -7.95 -8.96
C SER A 87 12.43 -6.61 -8.82
N ASP A 88 12.76 -5.99 -9.93
CA ASP A 88 13.43 -4.68 -9.92
C ASP A 88 12.53 -3.60 -9.31
N THR A 89 11.22 -3.68 -9.50
CA THR A 89 10.24 -2.79 -8.89
C THR A 89 10.19 -2.91 -7.37
N GLU A 90 10.18 -4.15 -6.85
CA GLU A 90 10.24 -4.37 -5.38
C GLU A 90 11.54 -3.85 -4.81
N ARG A 91 12.65 -4.05 -5.52
CA ARG A 91 13.95 -3.52 -5.12
C ARG A 91 13.95 -2.00 -5.06
N ALA A 92 13.47 -1.34 -6.11
CA ALA A 92 13.35 0.11 -6.16
C ALA A 92 12.46 0.66 -5.04
N ALA A 93 11.34 0.01 -4.75
CA ALA A 93 10.45 0.37 -3.64
C ALA A 93 11.14 0.25 -2.27
N ILE A 94 11.91 -0.81 -2.04
CA ILE A 94 12.66 -1.00 -0.79
C ILE A 94 13.81 -0.01 -0.68
N GLU A 95 14.55 0.24 -1.76
CA GLU A 95 15.71 1.14 -1.81
C GLU A 95 15.31 2.62 -1.73
N SER A 96 14.09 2.99 -2.08
CA SER A 96 13.57 4.35 -1.93
C SER A 96 13.64 4.87 -0.49
N GLY A 97 13.63 3.99 0.49
CA GLY A 97 13.94 4.29 1.88
C GLY A 97 12.91 5.16 2.62
N THR A 98 11.83 5.54 1.97
CA THR A 98 10.82 6.46 2.51
C THR A 98 9.62 5.73 3.09
N VAL A 99 9.86 4.70 3.91
CA VAL A 99 8.79 4.03 4.63
C VAL A 99 8.62 4.72 5.98
N TRP A 100 7.44 5.25 6.23
CA TRP A 100 7.13 5.89 7.50
C TRP A 100 6.93 4.85 8.62
N TRP A 101 5.98 5.05 9.50
CA TRP A 101 5.71 4.17 10.64
C TRP A 101 5.28 2.74 10.23
N ASP A 102 4.73 2.55 9.05
CA ASP A 102 4.29 1.24 8.53
C ASP A 102 5.39 0.16 8.61
N ALA A 103 6.65 0.53 8.42
CA ALA A 103 7.78 -0.38 8.53
C ALA A 103 7.95 -0.94 9.96
N GLU A 104 7.53 -0.20 10.98
CA GLU A 104 7.62 -0.63 12.38
C GLU A 104 6.78 -1.89 12.65
N LEU A 105 5.65 -2.07 11.93
CA LEU A 105 4.80 -3.27 12.06
C LEU A 105 5.57 -4.56 11.79
N PHE A 106 6.50 -4.53 10.83
CA PHE A 106 7.30 -5.68 10.45
C PHE A 106 8.49 -5.94 11.39
N SER A 107 8.78 -5.01 12.30
CA SER A 107 9.82 -5.19 13.33
C SER A 107 9.46 -6.24 14.39
N GLY A 108 8.18 -6.58 14.51
CA GLY A 108 7.62 -7.41 15.59
C GLY A 108 7.53 -6.69 16.93
N LYS A 109 8.01 -5.45 17.02
CA LYS A 109 7.93 -4.58 18.20
C LYS A 109 7.82 -3.12 17.77
N PRO A 110 6.68 -2.72 17.19
CA PRO A 110 6.49 -1.37 16.68
C PRO A 110 6.53 -0.31 17.79
N ASP A 111 7.12 0.82 17.49
CA ASP A 111 7.09 1.99 18.38
C ASP A 111 5.76 2.74 18.20
N TRP A 112 4.77 2.40 19.01
CA TRP A 112 3.46 3.02 19.00
C TRP A 112 3.50 4.50 19.38
N SER A 113 4.51 4.96 20.10
CA SER A 113 4.62 6.37 20.51
C SER A 113 4.78 7.31 19.32
N ARG A 114 5.44 6.86 18.26
CA ARG A 114 5.57 7.62 17.01
C ARG A 114 4.23 7.81 16.29
N LEU A 115 3.38 6.77 16.27
CA LEU A 115 2.06 6.86 15.66
C LEU A 115 1.11 7.72 16.49
N ILE A 116 1.07 7.50 17.81
CA ILE A 116 0.19 8.24 18.73
C ILE A 116 0.61 9.71 18.82
N GLY A 117 1.92 9.98 18.75
CA GLY A 117 2.47 11.34 18.80
C GLY A 117 2.43 12.09 17.47
N ALA A 118 1.98 11.45 16.37
CA ALA A 118 1.81 12.14 15.10
C ALA A 118 0.67 13.16 15.19
N ALA A 119 0.92 14.36 14.66
CA ALA A 119 -0.11 15.39 14.60
C ALA A 119 -1.30 14.87 13.77
N PRO A 120 -2.54 14.99 14.27
CA PRO A 120 -3.71 14.61 13.51
C PRO A 120 -3.83 15.49 12.26
N ALA A 121 -4.16 14.86 11.13
CA ALA A 121 -4.48 15.61 9.92
C ALA A 121 -5.78 16.40 10.15
N SER A 122 -5.83 17.60 9.63
CA SER A 122 -7.02 18.47 9.72
C SER A 122 -7.32 19.10 8.37
N LEU A 123 -8.58 19.41 8.14
CA LEU A 123 -9.02 20.16 6.97
C LEU A 123 -8.71 21.64 7.15
N SER A 124 -8.34 22.31 6.08
CA SER A 124 -8.36 23.77 6.03
C SER A 124 -9.80 24.31 6.06
N ALA A 125 -9.99 25.59 6.30
CA ALA A 125 -11.32 26.21 6.32
C ALA A 125 -12.04 26.06 4.95
N GLU A 126 -11.31 26.13 3.86
CA GLU A 126 -11.85 25.96 2.49
C GLU A 126 -12.26 24.51 2.24
N GLU A 127 -11.45 23.54 2.67
CA GLU A 127 -11.74 22.11 2.55
C GLU A 127 -12.95 21.72 3.43
N GLN A 128 -13.03 22.27 4.65
CA GLN A 128 -14.18 22.05 5.52
C GLN A 128 -15.45 22.64 4.93
N ALA A 129 -15.41 23.86 4.41
CA ALA A 129 -16.55 24.46 3.75
C ALA A 129 -17.04 23.63 2.56
N PHE A 130 -16.12 23.08 1.76
CA PHE A 130 -16.47 22.17 0.67
C PHE A 130 -17.15 20.89 1.18
N MET A 131 -16.68 20.33 2.29
CA MET A 131 -17.31 19.19 2.93
C MET A 131 -18.73 19.48 3.39
N ASP A 132 -18.95 20.67 3.98
CA ASP A 132 -20.21 21.04 4.61
C ASP A 132 -21.28 21.49 3.57
N ASN A 133 -20.87 21.88 2.36
CA ASN A 133 -21.79 22.39 1.32
C ASN A 133 -21.82 21.50 0.09
N GLU A 134 -20.73 21.47 -0.70
CA GLU A 134 -20.72 20.80 -2.00
C GLU A 134 -20.85 19.28 -1.85
N VAL A 135 -20.17 18.70 -0.87
CA VAL A 135 -20.24 17.26 -0.65
C VAL A 135 -21.61 16.84 -0.13
N GLU A 136 -22.21 17.58 0.80
CA GLU A 136 -23.60 17.31 1.25
C GLU A 136 -24.57 17.41 0.09
N THR A 137 -24.46 18.44 -0.75
CA THR A 137 -25.33 18.61 -1.91
C THR A 137 -25.20 17.44 -2.89
N LEU A 138 -23.98 16.95 -3.17
CA LEU A 138 -23.79 15.78 -4.02
C LEU A 138 -24.34 14.50 -3.35
N CYS A 139 -24.19 14.35 -2.05
CA CYS A 139 -24.80 13.26 -1.30
C CYS A 139 -26.33 13.22 -1.41
N ASP A 140 -26.98 14.37 -1.39
CA ASP A 140 -28.43 14.48 -1.56
C ASP A 140 -28.89 14.15 -2.98
N MET A 141 -28.06 14.45 -3.99
CA MET A 141 -28.34 14.12 -5.38
C MET A 141 -28.06 12.66 -5.73
N ALA A 142 -27.13 12.01 -5.05
CA ALA A 142 -26.64 10.67 -5.35
C ALA A 142 -27.48 9.60 -4.64
N ASN A 143 -28.61 9.23 -5.23
CA ASN A 143 -29.41 8.12 -4.77
C ASN A 143 -28.83 6.81 -5.30
N ASP A 144 -28.36 5.93 -4.40
CA ASP A 144 -27.68 4.68 -4.77
C ASP A 144 -28.61 3.71 -5.53
N TRP A 145 -29.88 3.64 -5.14
CA TRP A 145 -30.87 2.82 -5.86
C TRP A 145 -31.11 3.30 -7.29
N GLU A 146 -31.34 4.59 -7.47
CA GLU A 146 -31.54 5.16 -8.81
C GLU A 146 -30.30 5.02 -9.68
N THR A 147 -29.12 5.26 -9.10
CA THR A 147 -27.83 5.11 -9.77
C THR A 147 -27.63 3.68 -10.28
N THR A 148 -27.98 2.67 -9.47
CA THR A 148 -27.73 1.26 -9.81
C THR A 148 -28.85 0.62 -10.61
N GLN A 149 -30.12 0.97 -10.37
CA GLN A 149 -31.28 0.27 -10.93
C GLN A 149 -31.96 1.04 -12.06
N VAL A 150 -31.85 2.37 -12.08
CA VAL A 150 -32.54 3.20 -13.08
C VAL A 150 -31.58 3.73 -14.15
N TRP A 151 -30.54 4.44 -13.68
CA TRP A 151 -29.59 5.11 -14.59
C TRP A 151 -28.44 4.21 -15.03
N GLN A 152 -28.04 3.23 -14.20
CA GLN A 152 -26.82 2.44 -14.34
C GLN A 152 -25.57 3.33 -14.45
N ASP A 153 -25.65 4.55 -13.95
CA ASP A 153 -24.68 5.61 -13.90
C ASP A 153 -25.17 6.67 -12.90
N LEU A 154 -24.37 7.69 -12.60
CA LEU A 154 -24.88 8.89 -11.94
C LEU A 154 -25.92 9.58 -12.82
N SER A 155 -26.94 10.17 -12.19
CA SER A 155 -27.91 10.95 -12.94
C SER A 155 -27.22 12.11 -13.68
N PRO A 156 -27.74 12.56 -14.84
CA PRO A 156 -27.17 13.70 -15.57
C PRO A 156 -26.98 14.95 -14.70
N LYS A 157 -27.92 15.20 -13.78
CA LYS A 157 -27.84 16.31 -12.83
C LYS A 157 -26.69 16.15 -11.85
N ALA A 158 -26.47 14.94 -11.30
CA ALA A 158 -25.36 14.66 -10.40
C ALA A 158 -24.00 14.75 -11.11
N TRP A 159 -23.90 14.27 -12.34
CA TRP A 159 -22.71 14.42 -13.18
C TRP A 159 -22.39 15.89 -13.46
N GLN A 160 -23.37 16.67 -13.85
CA GLN A 160 -23.16 18.12 -14.11
C GLN A 160 -22.69 18.82 -12.84
N TYR A 161 -23.35 18.56 -11.70
CA TYR A 161 -22.94 19.12 -10.42
C TYR A 161 -21.53 18.71 -10.00
N THR A 162 -21.16 17.44 -10.19
CA THR A 162 -19.81 16.93 -9.91
C THR A 162 -18.73 17.71 -10.68
N LYS A 163 -19.01 18.07 -11.95
CA LYS A 163 -18.12 18.91 -12.77
C LYS A 163 -18.11 20.36 -12.29
N ASP A 164 -19.27 20.98 -12.18
CA ASP A 164 -19.41 22.41 -11.88
C ASP A 164 -18.87 22.77 -10.50
N ALA A 165 -19.07 21.91 -9.51
CA ALA A 165 -18.56 22.08 -8.16
C ALA A 165 -17.05 21.75 -8.03
N GLY A 166 -16.43 21.20 -9.08
CA GLY A 166 -14.99 20.96 -9.17
C GLY A 166 -14.49 19.71 -8.43
N PHE A 167 -15.36 18.70 -8.25
CA PHE A 167 -14.97 17.43 -7.64
C PHE A 167 -13.88 16.68 -8.40
N LEU A 168 -13.83 16.85 -9.74
CA LEU A 168 -12.86 16.14 -10.58
C LEU A 168 -11.45 16.75 -10.53
N GLY A 169 -11.32 17.98 -10.04
CA GLY A 169 -10.05 18.72 -9.94
C GLY A 169 -9.62 19.06 -8.52
N MET A 170 -10.01 18.27 -7.51
CA MET A 170 -9.71 18.60 -6.11
C MET A 170 -8.20 18.70 -5.85
N ILE A 171 -7.40 17.75 -6.35
CA ILE A 171 -5.94 17.74 -6.14
C ILE A 171 -5.18 18.62 -7.13
N ILE A 172 -5.79 19.01 -8.26
CA ILE A 172 -5.15 19.86 -9.27
C ILE A 172 -4.91 21.23 -8.67
N PRO A 173 -3.69 21.81 -8.77
CA PRO A 173 -3.38 23.11 -8.23
C PRO A 173 -4.25 24.24 -8.81
N LYS A 174 -4.51 25.27 -7.99
CA LYS A 174 -5.33 26.42 -8.36
C LYS A 174 -4.85 27.14 -9.62
N GLN A 175 -3.55 27.17 -9.90
CA GLN A 175 -2.98 27.75 -11.12
C GLN A 175 -3.45 27.06 -12.41
N TYR A 176 -3.89 25.82 -12.34
CA TYR A 176 -4.49 25.07 -13.45
C TYR A 176 -6.01 24.96 -13.34
N GLY A 177 -6.63 25.75 -12.47
CA GLY A 177 -8.08 25.81 -12.31
C GLY A 177 -8.68 24.75 -11.39
N GLY A 178 -7.87 23.95 -10.71
CA GLY A 178 -8.28 23.02 -9.67
C GLY A 178 -8.46 23.68 -8.31
N LYS A 179 -8.75 22.86 -7.29
CA LYS A 179 -8.95 23.36 -5.91
C LYS A 179 -7.66 23.37 -5.08
N GLY A 180 -6.66 22.56 -5.44
CA GLY A 180 -5.40 22.44 -4.69
C GLY A 180 -5.61 21.87 -3.28
N PHE A 181 -6.60 21.01 -3.09
CA PHE A 181 -6.91 20.40 -1.83
C PHE A 181 -5.88 19.33 -1.43
N SER A 182 -5.78 19.09 -0.13
CA SER A 182 -4.91 18.06 0.42
C SER A 182 -5.41 16.65 0.10
N HIS A 183 -4.52 15.66 0.12
CA HIS A 183 -4.91 14.25 0.02
C HIS A 183 -5.82 13.82 1.18
N TYR A 184 -5.70 14.48 2.34
CA TYR A 184 -6.59 14.23 3.46
C TYR A 184 -8.02 14.69 3.15
N ALA A 185 -8.19 15.88 2.58
CA ALA A 185 -9.50 16.37 2.14
C ALA A 185 -10.11 15.44 1.07
N HIS A 186 -9.34 15.03 0.07
CA HIS A 186 -9.78 14.04 -0.91
C HIS A 186 -10.28 12.75 -0.24
N SER A 187 -9.52 12.21 0.71
CA SER A 187 -9.92 11.02 1.48
C SER A 187 -11.22 11.21 2.23
N GLN A 188 -11.43 12.37 2.89
CA GLN A 188 -12.65 12.69 3.63
C GLN A 188 -13.86 12.82 2.69
N VAL A 189 -13.70 13.46 1.54
CA VAL A 189 -14.75 13.57 0.51
C VAL A 189 -15.17 12.20 0.01
N VAL A 190 -14.20 11.36 -0.39
CA VAL A 190 -14.48 10.00 -0.88
C VAL A 190 -15.14 9.15 0.21
N MET A 191 -14.67 9.23 1.44
CA MET A 191 -15.27 8.52 2.57
C MET A 191 -16.74 8.94 2.76
N LYS A 192 -17.04 10.23 2.75
CA LYS A 192 -18.41 10.75 2.91
C LYS A 192 -19.31 10.27 1.78
N LEU A 193 -18.90 10.44 0.53
CA LEU A 193 -19.64 9.99 -0.65
C LEU A 193 -19.89 8.47 -0.63
N SER A 194 -18.91 7.68 -0.18
CA SER A 194 -19.02 6.22 -0.09
C SER A 194 -20.12 5.77 0.87
N THR A 195 -20.42 6.56 1.89
CA THR A 195 -21.52 6.27 2.81
C THR A 195 -22.90 6.44 2.17
N ARG A 196 -22.97 7.12 1.03
CA ARG A 196 -24.22 7.45 0.36
C ARG A 196 -24.39 6.72 -0.97
N CYS A 197 -23.38 6.78 -1.83
CA CYS A 197 -23.39 6.17 -3.16
C CYS A 197 -21.96 5.82 -3.59
N SER A 198 -21.69 4.54 -3.75
CA SER A 198 -20.37 4.05 -4.14
C SER A 198 -19.95 4.53 -5.54
N ALA A 199 -20.87 4.62 -6.47
CA ALA A 199 -20.59 5.10 -7.82
C ALA A 199 -20.13 6.57 -7.82
N ALA A 200 -20.78 7.44 -7.02
CA ALA A 200 -20.35 8.83 -6.88
C ALA A 200 -18.95 8.92 -6.25
N ALA A 201 -18.71 8.14 -5.21
CA ALA A 201 -17.41 8.10 -4.57
C ALA A 201 -16.27 7.70 -5.53
N ILE A 202 -16.48 6.64 -6.32
CA ILE A 202 -15.49 6.13 -7.27
C ILE A 202 -15.29 7.13 -8.42
N SER A 203 -16.36 7.76 -8.91
CA SER A 203 -16.29 8.77 -9.97
C SER A 203 -15.46 10.00 -9.57
N VAL A 204 -15.49 10.36 -8.28
CA VAL A 204 -14.67 11.45 -7.71
C VAL A 204 -13.26 10.96 -7.36
N MET A 205 -13.13 9.73 -6.84
CA MET A 205 -11.87 9.18 -6.39
C MET A 205 -10.83 9.06 -7.52
N VAL A 206 -11.23 8.51 -8.67
CA VAL A 206 -10.28 8.19 -9.75
C VAL A 206 -9.60 9.42 -10.35
N PRO A 207 -10.29 10.50 -10.69
CA PRO A 207 -9.64 11.72 -11.17
C PRO A 207 -8.64 12.36 -10.19
N ASN A 208 -8.87 12.16 -8.90
CA ASN A 208 -8.09 12.75 -7.80
C ASN A 208 -7.12 11.77 -7.13
N SER A 209 -6.96 10.56 -7.66
CA SER A 209 -5.97 9.60 -7.18
C SER A 209 -4.75 9.57 -8.08
N LEU A 210 -3.87 8.57 -7.88
CA LEU A 210 -2.71 8.35 -8.74
C LEU A 210 -3.17 8.00 -10.16
N GLY A 211 -3.27 9.00 -11.02
CA GLY A 211 -3.76 8.89 -12.39
C GLY A 211 -3.15 9.97 -13.28
N PRO A 212 -3.74 10.23 -14.47
CA PRO A 212 -3.20 11.19 -15.43
C PRO A 212 -2.88 12.56 -14.86
N ALA A 213 -3.72 13.13 -14.00
CA ALA A 213 -3.47 14.46 -13.43
C ALA A 213 -2.21 14.48 -12.55
N GLU A 214 -2.08 13.54 -11.62
CA GLU A 214 -0.93 13.42 -10.73
C GLU A 214 0.36 13.15 -11.51
N LEU A 215 0.30 12.24 -12.48
CA LEU A 215 1.45 11.93 -13.34
C LEU A 215 1.88 13.13 -14.20
N LEU A 216 0.92 13.88 -14.73
CA LEU A 216 1.20 15.12 -15.47
C LEU A 216 1.84 16.20 -14.58
N LEU A 217 1.39 16.34 -13.33
CA LEU A 217 1.99 17.28 -12.38
C LEU A 217 3.45 16.96 -12.08
N HIS A 218 3.79 15.68 -11.94
CA HIS A 218 5.15 15.26 -11.61
C HIS A 218 6.07 15.11 -12.83
N TYR A 219 5.56 14.56 -13.93
CA TYR A 219 6.39 14.12 -15.05
C TYR A 219 6.02 14.76 -16.40
N GLY A 220 4.88 15.46 -16.48
CA GLY A 220 4.46 16.12 -17.71
C GLY A 220 5.34 17.32 -18.06
N THR A 221 5.47 17.59 -19.36
CA THR A 221 6.02 18.87 -19.84
C THR A 221 5.07 20.03 -19.51
N GLU A 222 5.57 21.27 -19.51
CA GLU A 222 4.71 22.41 -19.25
C GLU A 222 3.58 22.54 -20.28
N ALA A 223 3.86 22.24 -21.55
CA ALA A 223 2.84 22.22 -22.59
C ALA A 223 1.73 21.19 -22.31
N GLN A 224 2.09 19.99 -21.84
CA GLN A 224 1.12 18.96 -21.45
C GLN A 224 0.31 19.40 -20.22
N ARG A 225 0.94 19.97 -19.20
CA ARG A 225 0.24 20.48 -18.01
C ARG A 225 -0.77 21.57 -18.37
N GLN A 226 -0.38 22.53 -19.18
CA GLN A 226 -1.24 23.64 -19.62
C GLN A 226 -2.39 23.17 -20.50
N HIS A 227 -2.21 22.09 -21.26
CA HIS A 227 -3.25 21.54 -22.11
C HIS A 227 -4.25 20.70 -21.32
N TYR A 228 -3.78 19.75 -20.53
CA TYR A 228 -4.65 18.73 -19.91
C TYR A 228 -5.20 19.13 -18.54
N LEU A 229 -4.38 19.72 -17.66
CA LEU A 229 -4.81 19.94 -16.27
C LEU A 229 -6.03 20.85 -16.13
N PRO A 230 -6.16 21.97 -16.89
CA PRO A 230 -7.36 22.80 -16.82
C PRO A 230 -8.62 22.08 -17.30
N ARG A 231 -8.50 21.23 -18.31
CA ARG A 231 -9.63 20.48 -18.88
C ARG A 231 -10.09 19.37 -17.91
N LEU A 232 -9.11 18.68 -17.28
CA LEU A 232 -9.39 17.70 -16.22
C LEU A 232 -10.03 18.38 -14.99
N ALA A 233 -9.55 19.56 -14.59
CA ALA A 233 -10.10 20.29 -13.45
C ALA A 233 -11.56 20.69 -13.64
N ARG A 234 -11.94 21.08 -14.86
CA ARG A 234 -13.33 21.43 -15.21
C ARG A 234 -14.22 20.24 -15.60
N GLY A 235 -13.64 19.03 -15.66
CA GLY A 235 -14.36 17.84 -16.11
C GLY A 235 -14.77 17.88 -17.59
N GLU A 236 -14.11 18.68 -18.41
CA GLU A 236 -14.18 18.60 -19.88
C GLU A 236 -13.54 17.32 -20.36
N ASP A 237 -12.44 16.92 -19.70
CA ASP A 237 -11.83 15.62 -19.85
C ASP A 237 -12.02 14.78 -18.58
N ILE A 238 -12.38 13.52 -18.78
CA ILE A 238 -12.51 12.53 -17.73
C ILE A 238 -11.35 11.53 -17.86
N PRO A 239 -10.50 11.38 -16.83
CA PRO A 239 -9.36 10.50 -16.93
C PRO A 239 -9.69 9.07 -16.53
N CYS A 240 -8.97 8.11 -17.13
CA CYS A 240 -8.79 6.80 -16.55
C CYS A 240 -7.32 6.40 -16.59
N PHE A 241 -6.93 5.40 -15.79
CA PHE A 241 -5.56 4.91 -15.74
C PHE A 241 -5.51 3.41 -16.05
N ALA A 242 -5.02 3.09 -17.23
CA ALA A 242 -4.92 1.72 -17.74
C ALA A 242 -3.59 1.08 -17.27
N LEU A 243 -3.59 0.57 -16.05
CA LEU A 243 -2.44 -0.09 -15.41
C LEU A 243 -2.58 -1.61 -15.48
N THR A 244 -3.67 -2.16 -14.95
CA THR A 244 -3.88 -3.60 -14.77
C THR A 244 -3.98 -4.32 -16.12
N SER A 245 -3.20 -5.40 -16.28
CA SER A 245 -3.27 -6.32 -17.41
C SER A 245 -3.87 -7.67 -16.98
N PRO A 246 -4.21 -8.58 -17.92
CA PRO A 246 -4.65 -9.94 -17.58
C PRO A 246 -3.63 -10.73 -16.76
N TYR A 247 -2.35 -10.39 -16.84
CA TYR A 247 -1.24 -11.15 -16.26
C TYR A 247 -0.54 -10.44 -15.10
N ALA A 248 -0.79 -9.16 -14.89
CA ALA A 248 -0.16 -8.37 -13.85
C ALA A 248 -1.14 -7.35 -13.26
N GLY A 249 -1.33 -7.42 -11.95
CA GLY A 249 -2.14 -6.49 -11.16
C GLY A 249 -1.30 -5.80 -10.10
N SER A 250 -1.16 -6.43 -8.92
CA SER A 250 -0.40 -5.86 -7.79
C SER A 250 1.08 -5.67 -8.10
N ASP A 251 1.69 -6.54 -8.89
CA ASP A 251 3.04 -6.33 -9.41
C ASP A 251 2.96 -5.56 -10.74
N ALA A 252 2.84 -4.24 -10.64
CA ALA A 252 2.76 -3.35 -11.79
C ALA A 252 4.03 -3.37 -12.64
N GLY A 253 5.18 -3.71 -12.06
CA GLY A 253 6.45 -3.86 -12.79
C GLY A 253 6.51 -5.07 -13.73
N ALA A 254 5.65 -6.05 -13.51
CA ALA A 254 5.56 -7.27 -14.33
C ALA A 254 4.57 -7.17 -15.51
N ILE A 255 4.03 -5.97 -15.80
CA ILE A 255 3.13 -5.79 -16.95
C ILE A 255 3.83 -6.21 -18.26
N PRO A 256 3.16 -7.04 -19.10
CA PRO A 256 3.73 -7.48 -20.37
C PRO A 256 3.62 -6.45 -21.50
N ASP A 257 2.85 -5.38 -21.26
CA ASP A 257 2.58 -4.34 -22.25
C ASP A 257 3.87 -3.59 -22.60
N THR A 258 4.11 -3.37 -23.88
CA THR A 258 5.35 -2.77 -24.37
C THR A 258 5.09 -1.61 -25.33
N GLY A 259 5.95 -0.61 -25.28
CA GLY A 259 6.02 0.47 -26.24
C GLY A 259 7.42 0.56 -26.82
N VAL A 260 7.55 0.18 -28.09
CA VAL A 260 8.83 0.22 -28.83
C VAL A 260 8.99 1.59 -29.48
N VAL A 261 10.10 2.25 -29.18
CA VAL A 261 10.44 3.54 -29.82
C VAL A 261 10.63 3.34 -31.31
N CYS A 262 9.96 4.10 -32.12
CA CYS A 262 10.07 4.04 -33.56
C CYS A 262 9.72 5.38 -34.22
N LYS A 263 10.14 5.54 -35.46
CA LYS A 263 9.63 6.59 -36.34
C LYS A 263 8.33 6.17 -36.98
N GLY A 264 7.37 7.09 -37.05
CA GLY A 264 6.05 6.86 -37.63
C GLY A 264 5.45 8.13 -38.21
N GLN A 265 4.34 7.99 -38.93
CA GLN A 265 3.60 9.13 -39.47
C GLN A 265 2.49 9.54 -38.49
N PHE A 266 2.45 10.78 -38.11
CA PHE A 266 1.39 11.38 -37.33
C PHE A 266 1.00 12.75 -37.94
N GLU A 267 -0.28 12.92 -38.27
CA GLU A 267 -0.78 14.13 -38.93
C GLU A 267 0.01 14.56 -40.19
N GLY A 268 0.48 13.55 -40.96
CA GLY A 268 1.22 13.76 -42.19
C GLY A 268 2.71 14.13 -42.00
N GLN A 269 3.23 14.07 -40.79
CA GLN A 269 4.63 14.33 -40.49
C GLN A 269 5.28 13.08 -39.89
N GLU A 270 6.57 12.85 -40.23
CA GLU A 270 7.36 11.83 -39.56
C GLU A 270 7.71 12.31 -38.15
N VAL A 271 7.28 11.52 -37.16
CA VAL A 271 7.55 11.80 -35.74
C VAL A 271 8.23 10.61 -35.06
N LEU A 272 9.02 10.89 -34.05
CA LEU A 272 9.51 9.91 -33.11
C LEU A 272 8.41 9.62 -32.09
N GLY A 273 8.07 8.36 -31.88
CA GLY A 273 7.00 7.95 -30.98
C GLY A 273 7.13 6.49 -30.52
N PHE A 274 6.09 5.99 -29.94
CA PHE A 274 6.00 4.60 -29.49
C PHE A 274 5.00 3.81 -30.33
N ARG A 275 5.41 2.61 -30.75
CA ARG A 275 4.48 1.57 -31.20
C ARG A 275 4.10 0.74 -29.99
N VAL A 276 2.87 0.91 -29.51
CA VAL A 276 2.41 0.30 -28.27
C VAL A 276 1.59 -0.94 -28.54
N THR A 277 1.90 -2.04 -27.82
CA THR A 277 1.10 -3.27 -27.77
C THR A 277 0.65 -3.47 -26.32
N TRP A 278 -0.66 -3.56 -26.12
CA TRP A 278 -1.21 -3.62 -24.78
C TRP A 278 -2.54 -4.39 -24.71
N ASP A 279 -2.78 -5.00 -23.52
CA ASP A 279 -4.05 -5.62 -23.17
C ASP A 279 -4.36 -5.25 -21.70
N LYS A 280 -5.39 -4.43 -21.49
CA LYS A 280 -5.76 -3.89 -20.18
C LYS A 280 -7.18 -4.29 -19.80
N ARG A 281 -7.41 -4.48 -18.49
CA ARG A 281 -8.74 -4.82 -17.96
C ARG A 281 -9.00 -4.15 -16.61
N TYR A 282 -10.28 -4.10 -16.24
CA TYR A 282 -10.73 -3.51 -14.98
C TYR A 282 -10.35 -2.02 -14.84
N ILE A 283 -10.46 -1.28 -15.94
CA ILE A 283 -10.08 0.13 -15.95
C ILE A 283 -11.27 0.97 -15.53
N THR A 284 -11.23 1.45 -14.31
CA THR A 284 -12.26 2.30 -13.71
C THR A 284 -12.41 3.60 -14.52
N LEU A 285 -13.63 4.01 -14.78
CA LEU A 285 -14.04 5.10 -15.68
C LEU A 285 -13.66 4.88 -17.16
N GLY A 286 -13.07 3.76 -17.55
CA GLY A 286 -12.70 3.47 -18.93
C GLY A 286 -13.82 3.73 -19.95
N PRO A 287 -15.08 3.29 -19.70
CA PRO A 287 -16.19 3.51 -20.66
C PRO A 287 -16.55 4.97 -20.94
N ILE A 288 -16.24 5.88 -20.02
CA ILE A 288 -16.57 7.32 -20.14
C ILE A 288 -15.34 8.22 -20.25
N ALA A 289 -14.14 7.65 -20.19
CA ALA A 289 -12.90 8.40 -20.21
C ALA A 289 -12.68 9.06 -21.60
N THR A 290 -12.19 10.30 -21.58
CA THR A 290 -11.70 11.02 -22.73
C THR A 290 -10.19 11.11 -22.79
N VAL A 291 -9.53 10.89 -21.64
CA VAL A 291 -8.07 10.85 -21.51
C VAL A 291 -7.67 9.55 -20.79
N LEU A 292 -6.87 8.75 -21.47
CA LEU A 292 -6.37 7.48 -20.94
C LEU A 292 -4.87 7.59 -20.63
N GLY A 293 -4.52 7.46 -19.35
CA GLY A 293 -3.15 7.19 -18.92
C GLY A 293 -2.82 5.72 -19.13
N LEU A 294 -1.87 5.40 -20.00
CA LEU A 294 -1.50 4.04 -20.31
C LEU A 294 -0.13 3.70 -19.73
N ALA A 295 -0.08 2.67 -18.88
CA ALA A 295 1.17 2.11 -18.37
C ALA A 295 1.69 1.01 -19.29
N PHE A 296 2.95 1.12 -19.72
CA PHE A 296 3.66 0.10 -20.50
C PHE A 296 5.17 0.21 -20.26
N ARG A 297 5.92 -0.83 -20.61
CA ARG A 297 7.39 -0.79 -20.60
C ARG A 297 7.89 -0.15 -21.88
N ALA A 298 8.72 0.88 -21.76
CA ALA A 298 9.37 1.50 -22.89
C ALA A 298 10.60 0.69 -23.31
N GLU A 299 10.75 0.42 -24.59
CA GLU A 299 11.90 -0.27 -25.19
C GLU A 299 12.46 0.58 -26.34
N ASP A 300 13.76 0.81 -26.34
CA ASP A 300 14.47 1.54 -27.40
C ASP A 300 15.62 0.72 -27.96
N PRO A 301 15.31 -0.36 -28.74
CA PRO A 301 16.32 -1.28 -29.25
C PRO A 301 17.28 -0.61 -30.24
N ASP A 302 16.85 0.42 -30.93
CA ASP A 302 17.63 1.15 -31.95
C ASP A 302 18.32 2.41 -31.39
N GLY A 303 18.16 2.71 -30.10
CA GLY A 303 18.79 3.86 -29.44
C GLY A 303 18.33 5.22 -29.97
N LEU A 304 17.09 5.30 -30.47
CA LEU A 304 16.55 6.53 -31.10
C LEU A 304 16.31 7.68 -30.12
N LEU A 305 16.14 7.38 -28.82
CA LEU A 305 16.02 8.40 -27.76
C LEU A 305 17.37 8.96 -27.33
N GLY A 306 18.48 8.34 -27.73
CA GLY A 306 19.83 8.70 -27.28
C GLY A 306 20.11 8.21 -25.84
N THR A 307 21.34 8.43 -25.38
CA THR A 307 21.73 8.20 -24.00
C THR A 307 21.28 9.40 -23.17
N GLN A 308 20.28 9.23 -22.31
CA GLN A 308 20.01 10.17 -21.21
C GLN A 308 20.89 9.86 -20.01
#